data_d4372ea5488029dbf083f6419c617dec
#
_entry.id   d4372ea5488029dbf083f6419c617dec
#
_cell.length_a   1.000
_cell.length_b   1.000
_cell.length_c   1.000
_cell.angle_alpha   90.00
_cell.angle_beta   90.00
_cell.angle_gamma   90.00
#
_symmetry.space_group_name_H-M   'P 1'
#
loop_
_entity.id
_entity.type
_entity.pdbx_description
1 polymer ?
#
loop_
_entity_poly.entity_id
_entity_poly.type
_entity_poly.pdbx_seq_one_letter_code
_entity_poly.pdbx_strand_id
1 'polypeptide(L)'
;MKKRCSGILMPVSSLPGGYGIGSMGQAARDFVDFLVLAGQSVWQILPVGPTSYGDSPYQSCSAFAGNPYFIDLDQLAADGLLKPEDYAKENWGTNPNYCDYALLYQKRYKVLRKAYAAFLQQRPVPGYDTPYSDDWY
;
A
#
# COMPACT_ATOMS: atom_id res chain seq x y z
N MET A 1 32.65 -19.20 -8.40
CA MET A 1 32.00 -19.32 -7.07
C MET A 1 30.85 -18.30 -7.00
N LYS A 2 29.63 -18.69 -6.62
CA LYS A 2 28.56 -17.73 -6.37
C LYS A 2 28.93 -16.89 -5.13
N LYS A 3 28.86 -15.56 -5.25
CA LYS A 3 29.14 -14.64 -4.13
C LYS A 3 28.04 -14.85 -3.08
N ARG A 4 28.41 -15.08 -1.82
CA ARG A 4 27.46 -15.14 -0.71
C ARG A 4 26.88 -13.74 -0.49
N CYS A 5 25.57 -13.65 -0.26
CA CYS A 5 24.87 -12.43 0.10
C CYS A 5 24.03 -12.68 1.35
N SER A 6 23.70 -11.62 2.05
CA SER A 6 22.79 -11.64 3.18
C SER A 6 21.61 -10.70 2.92
N GLY A 7 20.52 -10.93 3.61
CA GLY A 7 19.33 -10.11 3.46
C GLY A 7 18.40 -10.23 4.66
N ILE A 8 17.38 -9.40 4.66
CA ILE A 8 16.35 -9.35 5.69
C ILE A 8 15.01 -9.65 5.06
N LEU A 9 14.19 -10.50 5.70
CA LEU A 9 12.80 -10.69 5.39
C LEU A 9 12.00 -9.67 6.21
N MET A 10 11.32 -8.75 5.53
CA MET A 10 10.43 -7.76 6.13
C MET A 10 9.23 -7.54 5.20
N PRO A 11 8.02 -7.96 5.59
CA PRO A 11 6.82 -7.68 4.80
C PRO A 11 6.59 -6.17 4.68
N VAL A 12 6.11 -5.72 3.51
CA VAL A 12 5.74 -4.31 3.32
C VAL A 12 4.70 -3.85 4.34
N SER A 13 3.73 -4.72 4.64
CA SER A 13 2.69 -4.46 5.65
C SER A 13 3.24 -4.19 7.05
N SER A 14 4.46 -4.66 7.35
CA SER A 14 5.10 -4.51 8.68
C SER A 14 6.02 -3.30 8.77
N LEU A 15 6.19 -2.55 7.69
CA LEU A 15 6.90 -1.28 7.75
C LEU A 15 6.13 -0.28 8.62
N PRO A 16 6.81 0.64 9.32
CA PRO A 16 6.13 1.68 10.06
C PRO A 16 5.26 2.51 9.13
N GLY A 17 4.00 2.71 9.50
CA GLY A 17 3.03 3.46 8.70
C GLY A 17 2.04 4.19 9.58
N GLY A 18 1.68 5.40 9.19
CA GLY A 18 0.71 6.24 9.92
C GLY A 18 -0.75 5.84 9.69
N TYR A 19 -1.02 4.92 8.74
CA TYR A 19 -2.37 4.69 8.20
C TYR A 19 -2.77 3.21 8.26
N GLY A 20 -2.49 2.57 9.39
CA GLY A 20 -2.97 1.22 9.75
C GLY A 20 -2.23 0.05 9.11
N ILE A 21 -1.34 0.30 8.14
CA ILE A 21 -0.51 -0.71 7.47
C ILE A 21 0.71 -0.03 6.85
N GLY A 22 1.81 -0.77 6.73
CA GLY A 22 2.98 -0.31 5.98
C GLY A 22 2.67 -0.12 4.50
N SER A 23 3.36 0.83 3.86
CA SER A 23 3.17 1.20 2.45
C SER A 23 4.51 1.29 1.71
N MET A 24 4.44 1.36 0.37
CA MET A 24 5.60 1.59 -0.51
C MET A 24 5.97 3.10 -0.58
N GLY A 25 5.86 3.80 0.55
CA GLY A 25 6.17 5.21 0.70
C GLY A 25 7.56 5.47 1.28
N GLN A 26 7.69 6.55 2.07
CA GLN A 26 8.97 6.97 2.63
C GLN A 26 9.58 5.91 3.55
N ALA A 27 8.78 5.24 4.40
CA ALA A 27 9.28 4.19 5.28
C ALA A 27 9.93 3.01 4.52
N ALA A 28 9.45 2.70 3.33
CA ALA A 28 10.08 1.67 2.49
C ALA A 28 11.44 2.14 1.95
N ARG A 29 11.56 3.41 1.58
CA ARG A 29 12.84 4.01 1.13
C ARG A 29 13.85 4.05 2.29
N ASP A 30 13.43 4.51 3.46
CA ASP A 30 14.26 4.56 4.67
C ASP A 30 14.74 3.16 5.07
N PHE A 31 13.89 2.15 4.91
CA PHE A 31 14.28 0.77 5.17
C PHE A 31 15.31 0.25 4.17
N VAL A 32 15.21 0.62 2.89
CA VAL A 32 16.26 0.30 1.89
C VAL A 32 17.57 0.97 2.25
N ASP A 33 17.56 2.24 2.64
CA ASP A 33 18.75 2.96 3.07
C ASP A 33 19.39 2.33 4.32
N PHE A 34 18.56 1.92 5.27
CA PHE A 34 19.02 1.14 6.44
C PHE A 34 19.69 -0.18 6.02
N LEU A 35 19.13 -0.92 5.07
CA LEU A 35 19.71 -2.17 4.57
C LEU A 35 21.07 -1.94 3.93
N VAL A 36 21.22 -0.86 3.17
CA VAL A 36 22.52 -0.47 2.56
C VAL A 36 23.54 -0.17 3.65
N LEU A 37 23.19 0.63 4.65
CA LEU A 37 24.05 0.94 5.79
C LEU A 37 24.43 -0.29 6.60
N ALA A 38 23.50 -1.24 6.73
CA ALA A 38 23.73 -2.52 7.40
C ALA A 38 24.49 -3.56 6.56
N GLY A 39 24.91 -3.19 5.34
CA GLY A 39 25.64 -4.10 4.42
C GLY A 39 24.80 -5.26 3.89
N GLN A 40 23.48 -5.15 3.92
CA GLN A 40 22.58 -6.16 3.37
C GLN A 40 22.42 -5.98 1.86
N SER A 41 22.27 -7.09 1.15
CA SER A 41 22.17 -7.10 -0.32
C SER A 41 20.78 -7.47 -0.83
N VAL A 42 19.91 -7.98 0.04
CA VAL A 42 18.59 -8.49 -0.34
C VAL A 42 17.55 -8.04 0.68
N TRP A 43 16.48 -7.50 0.19
CA TRP A 43 15.22 -7.36 0.93
C TRP A 43 14.23 -8.40 0.41
N GLN A 44 13.87 -9.35 1.25
CA GLN A 44 12.83 -10.33 0.95
C GLN A 44 11.48 -9.81 1.47
N ILE A 45 10.49 -9.74 0.60
CA ILE A 45 9.13 -9.36 0.93
C ILE A 45 8.19 -10.56 0.79
N LEU A 46 6.98 -10.46 1.35
CA LEU A 46 5.89 -11.38 1.04
C LEU A 46 5.22 -10.99 -0.29
N PRO A 47 4.40 -11.88 -0.90
CA PRO A 47 3.67 -11.53 -2.11
C PRO A 47 2.90 -10.21 -1.97
N VAL A 48 2.97 -9.37 -3.00
CA VAL A 48 2.41 -8.02 -3.00
C VAL A 48 1.09 -7.93 -3.78
N GLY A 49 0.47 -9.06 -4.09
CA GLY A 49 -0.85 -9.11 -4.72
C GLY A 49 -1.96 -8.70 -3.75
N PRO A 50 -3.17 -8.38 -4.28
CA PRO A 50 -4.32 -8.08 -3.44
C PRO A 50 -4.69 -9.29 -2.61
N THR A 51 -4.98 -9.06 -1.33
CA THR A 51 -5.45 -10.12 -0.42
C THR A 51 -6.94 -10.38 -0.64
N SER A 52 -7.36 -11.63 -0.38
CA SER A 52 -8.76 -12.04 -0.38
C SER A 52 -9.26 -12.27 1.06
N TYR A 53 -10.35 -12.98 1.21
CA TYR A 53 -10.88 -13.33 2.53
C TYR A 53 -9.81 -14.05 3.38
N GLY A 54 -9.58 -13.54 4.59
CA GLY A 54 -8.54 -14.02 5.50
C GLY A 54 -7.21 -13.29 5.41
N ASP A 55 -7.10 -12.28 4.53
CA ASP A 55 -5.98 -11.31 4.43
C ASP A 55 -4.58 -11.93 4.26
N SER A 56 -4.53 -13.20 3.85
CA SER A 56 -3.28 -13.90 3.59
C SER A 56 -2.64 -13.39 2.28
N PRO A 57 -1.37 -12.98 2.29
CA PRO A 57 -0.66 -12.56 1.08
C PRO A 57 -0.47 -13.71 0.09
N TYR A 58 -0.63 -14.96 0.53
CA TYR A 58 -0.52 -16.16 -0.32
C TYR A 58 -1.83 -16.57 -0.99
N GLN A 59 -2.93 -15.90 -0.68
CA GLN A 59 -4.26 -16.15 -1.26
C GLN A 59 -4.71 -14.95 -2.10
N SER A 60 -3.86 -14.54 -3.05
CA SER A 60 -4.20 -13.46 -3.96
C SER A 60 -5.15 -13.94 -5.05
N CYS A 61 -6.14 -13.11 -5.38
CA CYS A 61 -7.05 -13.34 -6.51
C CYS A 61 -6.40 -12.99 -7.87
N SER A 62 -5.24 -12.35 -7.86
CA SER A 62 -4.50 -11.97 -9.08
C SER A 62 -3.01 -12.13 -8.88
N ALA A 63 -2.34 -12.72 -9.88
CA ALA A 63 -0.88 -12.82 -9.92
C ALA A 63 -0.19 -11.53 -10.42
N PHE A 64 -0.94 -10.62 -11.02
CA PHE A 64 -0.38 -9.42 -11.69
C PHE A 64 -0.76 -8.12 -10.99
N ALA A 65 -1.87 -8.08 -10.26
CA ALA A 65 -2.33 -6.87 -9.58
C ALA A 65 -1.49 -6.61 -8.32
N GLY A 66 -1.14 -5.33 -8.10
CA GLY A 66 -0.57 -4.91 -6.82
C GLY A 66 -1.65 -4.74 -5.75
N ASN A 67 -1.26 -4.91 -4.48
CA ASN A 67 -2.17 -4.70 -3.36
C ASN A 67 -2.43 -3.20 -3.15
N PRO A 68 -3.66 -2.72 -3.26
CA PRO A 68 -4.01 -1.32 -3.04
C PRO A 68 -3.68 -0.83 -1.62
N TYR A 69 -3.59 -1.72 -0.65
CA TYR A 69 -3.18 -1.36 0.71
C TYR A 69 -1.74 -0.82 0.80
N PHE A 70 -0.87 -1.14 -0.16
CA PHE A 70 0.52 -0.68 -0.17
C PHE A 70 0.73 0.65 -0.89
N ILE A 71 -0.32 1.23 -1.48
CA ILE A 71 -0.26 2.58 -2.05
C ILE A 71 -0.08 3.58 -0.90
N ASP A 72 0.90 4.46 -1.01
CA ASP A 72 1.19 5.46 0.01
C ASP A 72 0.26 6.67 -0.13
N LEU A 73 -0.43 7.04 0.96
CA LEU A 73 -1.40 8.13 0.95
C LEU A 73 -0.72 9.50 0.94
N ASP A 74 0.43 9.63 1.59
CA ASP A 74 1.19 10.89 1.60
C ASP A 74 1.80 11.16 0.21
N GLN A 75 2.22 10.10 -0.49
CA GLN A 75 2.67 10.23 -1.88
C GLN A 75 1.52 10.67 -2.80
N LEU A 76 0.32 10.11 -2.65
CA LEU A 76 -0.85 10.55 -3.41
C LEU A 76 -1.21 12.02 -3.11
N ALA A 77 -0.99 12.47 -1.88
CA ALA A 77 -1.19 13.88 -1.53
C ALA A 77 -0.11 14.78 -2.16
N ALA A 78 1.15 14.35 -2.15
CA ALA A 78 2.24 15.05 -2.83
C ALA A 78 2.02 15.15 -4.35
N ASP A 79 1.42 14.12 -4.94
CA ASP A 79 1.05 14.08 -6.37
C ASP A 79 -0.23 14.91 -6.67
N GLY A 80 -0.84 15.54 -5.66
CA GLY A 80 -2.04 16.39 -5.80
C GLY A 80 -3.35 15.60 -6.03
N LEU A 81 -3.34 14.30 -5.74
CA LEU A 81 -4.50 13.41 -5.91
C LEU A 81 -5.36 13.28 -4.64
N LEU A 82 -4.79 13.64 -3.49
CA LEU A 82 -5.48 13.69 -2.19
C LEU A 82 -5.13 14.97 -1.46
N LYS A 83 -5.99 15.33 -0.51
CA LYS A 83 -5.66 16.35 0.48
C LYS A 83 -5.40 15.65 1.83
N PRO A 84 -4.49 16.17 2.69
CA PRO A 84 -4.23 15.59 4.01
C PRO A 84 -5.50 15.42 4.86
N GLU A 85 -6.47 16.33 4.70
CA GLU A 85 -7.77 16.27 5.40
C GLU A 85 -8.63 15.05 5.01
N ASP A 86 -8.36 14.42 3.84
CA ASP A 86 -9.11 13.25 3.36
C ASP A 86 -8.76 11.96 4.09
N TYR A 87 -7.60 11.90 4.74
CA TYR A 87 -7.12 10.65 5.35
C TYR A 87 -6.46 10.82 6.72
N ALA A 88 -5.89 11.99 7.06
CA ALA A 88 -5.14 12.17 8.30
C ALA A 88 -6.00 12.08 9.57
N LYS A 89 -7.29 12.41 9.49
CA LYS A 89 -8.23 12.36 10.62
C LYS A 89 -8.99 11.04 10.72
N GLU A 90 -8.81 10.12 9.77
CA GLU A 90 -9.46 8.82 9.81
C GLU A 90 -8.87 7.94 10.93
N ASN A 91 -9.73 7.12 11.54
CA ASN A 91 -9.26 6.11 12.49
C ASN A 91 -8.71 4.91 11.71
N TRP A 92 -7.40 4.71 11.75
CA TRP A 92 -6.69 3.62 11.10
C TRP A 92 -6.39 2.44 12.02
N GLY A 93 -6.95 2.44 13.23
CA GLY A 93 -6.66 1.49 14.30
C GLY A 93 -5.90 2.14 15.44
N THR A 94 -5.92 1.50 16.58
CA THR A 94 -5.32 2.01 17.84
C THR A 94 -4.04 1.26 18.23
N ASN A 95 -3.81 0.08 17.64
CA ASN A 95 -2.65 -0.74 17.96
C ASN A 95 -1.61 -0.64 16.81
N PRO A 96 -0.45 -0.01 17.05
CA PRO A 96 0.57 0.16 16.02
C PRO A 96 1.24 -1.16 15.59
N ASN A 97 1.05 -2.24 16.34
CA ASN A 97 1.61 -3.56 16.06
C ASN A 97 0.62 -4.52 15.39
N TYR A 98 -0.51 -4.01 14.94
CA TYR A 98 -1.57 -4.83 14.36
C TYR A 98 -2.26 -4.12 13.19
N CYS A 99 -2.36 -4.81 12.06
CA CYS A 99 -3.14 -4.33 10.92
C CYS A 99 -4.59 -4.80 11.06
N ASP A 100 -5.50 -3.87 11.30
CA ASP A 100 -6.94 -4.15 11.29
C ASP A 100 -7.46 -4.13 9.85
N TYR A 101 -7.46 -5.28 9.19
CA TYR A 101 -7.86 -5.40 7.79
C TYR A 101 -9.33 -5.07 7.56
N ALA A 102 -10.22 -5.33 8.53
CA ALA A 102 -11.62 -4.96 8.42
C ALA A 102 -11.78 -3.43 8.36
N LEU A 103 -11.03 -2.73 9.22
CA LEU A 103 -11.01 -1.27 9.23
C LEU A 103 -10.35 -0.70 7.97
N LEU A 104 -9.24 -1.30 7.51
CA LEU A 104 -8.57 -0.92 6.27
C LEU A 104 -9.49 -1.08 5.07
N TYR A 105 -10.21 -2.19 4.97
CA TYR A 105 -11.17 -2.44 3.89
C TYR A 105 -12.22 -1.34 3.81
N GLN A 106 -12.82 -0.98 4.93
CA GLN A 106 -13.88 0.04 4.97
C GLN A 106 -13.37 1.44 4.64
N LYS A 107 -12.14 1.78 5.08
CA LYS A 107 -11.67 3.18 5.04
C LYS A 107 -10.69 3.44 3.90
N ARG A 108 -9.74 2.54 3.68
CA ARG A 108 -8.68 2.78 2.71
C ARG A 108 -9.19 2.83 1.29
N TYR A 109 -10.09 1.94 0.91
CA TYR A 109 -10.71 1.98 -0.41
C TYR A 109 -11.53 3.26 -0.64
N LYS A 110 -12.20 3.77 0.40
CA LYS A 110 -12.91 5.05 0.32
C LYS A 110 -11.96 6.21 -0.01
N VAL A 111 -10.80 6.26 0.63
CA VAL A 111 -9.78 7.28 0.36
C VAL A 111 -9.17 7.09 -1.04
N LEU A 112 -8.82 5.86 -1.41
CA LEU A 112 -8.25 5.56 -2.73
C LEU A 112 -9.21 5.88 -3.87
N ARG A 113 -10.53 5.70 -3.70
CA ARG A 113 -11.55 6.12 -4.68
C ARG A 113 -11.55 7.63 -4.90
N LYS A 114 -11.32 8.44 -3.86
CA LYS A 114 -11.18 9.91 -4.02
C LYS A 114 -9.94 10.25 -4.86
N ALA A 115 -8.80 9.60 -4.56
CA ALA A 115 -7.58 9.78 -5.34
C ALA A 115 -7.77 9.40 -6.81
N TYR A 116 -8.46 8.28 -7.06
CA TYR A 116 -8.77 7.83 -8.40
C TYR A 116 -9.67 8.81 -9.15
N ALA A 117 -10.71 9.35 -8.50
CA ALA A 117 -11.57 10.37 -9.11
C ALA A 117 -10.78 11.64 -9.48
N ALA A 118 -9.86 12.09 -8.62
CA ALA A 118 -8.97 13.21 -8.92
C ALA A 118 -8.02 12.89 -10.08
N PHE A 119 -7.48 11.68 -10.12
CA PHE A 119 -6.62 11.22 -11.22
C PHE A 119 -7.33 11.24 -12.57
N LEU A 120 -8.58 10.76 -12.66
CA LEU A 120 -9.36 10.78 -13.88
C LEU A 120 -9.64 12.22 -14.39
N GLN A 121 -9.83 13.18 -13.47
CA GLN A 121 -9.99 14.59 -13.84
C GLN A 121 -8.70 15.20 -14.42
N GLN A 122 -7.55 14.81 -13.90
CA GLN A 122 -6.26 15.32 -14.36
C GLN A 122 -5.74 14.61 -15.62
N ARG A 123 -6.07 13.34 -15.78
CA ARG A 123 -5.64 12.48 -16.90
C ARG A 123 -6.80 11.59 -17.34
N PRO A 124 -7.73 12.10 -18.14
CA PRO A 124 -8.80 11.25 -18.69
C PRO A 124 -8.18 10.12 -19.50
N VAL A 125 -8.43 8.89 -19.08
CA VAL A 125 -7.98 7.67 -19.77
C VAL A 125 -9.13 7.20 -20.65
N PRO A 126 -8.99 7.18 -21.98
CA PRO A 126 -10.06 6.71 -22.87
C PRO A 126 -10.50 5.30 -22.51
N GLY A 127 -11.80 5.10 -22.33
CA GLY A 127 -12.39 3.81 -21.96
C GLY A 127 -12.50 3.55 -20.45
N TYR A 128 -12.08 4.49 -19.58
CA TYR A 128 -12.21 4.40 -18.12
C TYR A 128 -13.06 5.53 -17.55
N ASP A 129 -13.92 6.12 -18.38
CA ASP A 129 -14.75 7.28 -18.03
C ASP A 129 -15.97 6.92 -17.15
N THR A 130 -16.15 5.66 -16.82
CA THR A 130 -17.24 5.27 -15.91
C THR A 130 -16.76 5.33 -14.46
N PRO A 131 -17.48 6.04 -13.58
CA PRO A 131 -17.27 5.87 -12.16
C PRO A 131 -17.44 4.38 -11.85
N TYR A 132 -16.47 3.84 -11.13
CA TYR A 132 -16.47 2.47 -10.66
C TYR A 132 -17.84 2.16 -10.07
N SER A 133 -18.62 1.30 -10.71
CA SER A 133 -19.87 0.83 -10.14
C SER A 133 -19.55 -0.01 -8.91
N ASP A 134 -20.31 0.15 -7.84
CA ASP A 134 -20.13 -0.63 -6.61
C ASP A 134 -20.48 -2.13 -6.79
N ASP A 135 -20.69 -2.58 -8.03
CA ASP A 135 -21.19 -3.90 -8.43
C ASP A 135 -20.11 -4.97 -8.56
N TRP A 136 -18.89 -4.75 -8.02
CA TRP A 136 -17.78 -5.73 -8.08
C TRP A 136 -17.61 -6.54 -6.79
N TYR A 137 -18.65 -6.65 -5.95
CA TYR A 137 -18.67 -7.51 -4.76
C TYR A 137 -19.93 -8.33 -4.69
#